data_f0028bc2de1d1da8d95047df6bdc684e
#
_entry.id   f0028bc2de1d1da8d95047df6bdc684e
#
_cell.length_a   1.000
_cell.length_b   1.000
_cell.length_c   1.000
_cell.angle_alpha   90.00
_cell.angle_beta   90.00
_cell.angle_gamma   90.00
#
_symmetry.space_group_name_H-M   'P 1'
#
loop_
_entity.id
_entity.type
_entity.pdbx_description
1 polymer ?
#
loop_
_entity_poly.entity_id
_entity_poly.type
_entity_poly.pdbx_seq_one_letter_code
_entity_poly.pdbx_strand_id
1 'polypeptide(L)'
;LGIATPEPLAMVESRFGPLRRRAWLITRYCPGSNLLELFGADGERPPEQEEGAALLQMLKQLREARISHGDFKATNLLWHAGRVWLIDLDSMQTHESESRWREAWIKDRARLLRNWPPGSPLAAWLEEHLAV
;
A
#
# COMPACT_ATOMS: atom_id res chain seq x y z
N LEU A 1 -4.08 10.45 -10.58
CA LEU A 1 -4.07 10.46 -9.11
C LEU A 1 -2.66 10.63 -8.52
N GLY A 2 -1.60 10.39 -9.29
CA GLY A 2 -0.21 10.52 -8.85
C GLY A 2 0.29 9.44 -7.88
N ILE A 3 -0.54 8.47 -7.52
CA ILE A 3 -0.15 7.32 -6.69
C ILE A 3 0.77 6.43 -7.52
N ALA A 4 1.95 6.10 -6.97
CA ALA A 4 2.91 5.26 -7.66
C ALA A 4 2.44 3.79 -7.64
N THR A 5 2.33 3.21 -8.83
CA THR A 5 2.02 1.79 -9.03
C THR A 5 2.69 1.31 -10.31
N PRO A 6 3.07 0.03 -10.43
CA PRO A 6 3.63 -0.51 -11.65
C PRO A 6 2.69 -0.34 -12.84
N GLU A 7 3.25 0.06 -13.98
CA GLU A 7 2.50 0.26 -15.22
C GLU A 7 1.87 -1.06 -15.67
N PRO A 8 0.55 -1.10 -15.93
CA PRO A 8 -0.08 -2.29 -16.51
C PRO A 8 0.35 -2.46 -17.98
N LEU A 9 0.83 -3.64 -18.33
CA LEU A 9 1.30 -3.97 -19.67
C LEU A 9 0.27 -4.78 -20.45
N ALA A 10 -0.40 -5.73 -19.82
CA ALA A 10 -1.39 -6.58 -20.44
C ALA A 10 -2.34 -7.19 -19.40
N MET A 11 -3.53 -7.55 -19.86
CA MET A 11 -4.44 -8.40 -19.11
C MET A 11 -4.77 -9.63 -19.94
N VAL A 12 -4.63 -10.81 -19.36
CA VAL A 12 -4.96 -12.08 -19.99
C VAL A 12 -6.14 -12.71 -19.24
N GLU A 13 -7.18 -13.07 -19.99
CA GLU A 13 -8.36 -13.73 -19.43
C GLU A 13 -8.56 -15.11 -20.06
N SER A 14 -8.82 -16.08 -19.22
CA SER A 14 -9.34 -17.39 -19.64
C SER A 14 -10.87 -17.38 -19.53
N ARG A 15 -11.56 -17.75 -20.60
CA ARG A 15 -13.01 -17.79 -20.66
C ARG A 15 -13.50 -19.17 -21.11
N PHE A 16 -14.69 -19.54 -20.65
CA PHE A 16 -15.45 -20.65 -21.20
C PHE A 16 -16.82 -20.11 -21.65
N GLY A 17 -16.95 -19.82 -22.95
CA GLY A 17 -18.08 -19.07 -23.47
C GLY A 17 -18.16 -17.67 -22.85
N PRO A 18 -19.32 -17.22 -22.35
CA PRO A 18 -19.49 -15.94 -21.69
C PRO A 18 -18.93 -15.92 -20.25
N LEU A 19 -18.56 -17.07 -19.68
CA LEU A 19 -18.08 -17.19 -18.31
C LEU A 19 -16.60 -16.88 -18.20
N ARG A 20 -16.25 -15.86 -17.41
CA ARG A 20 -14.87 -15.52 -17.02
C ARG A 20 -14.39 -16.55 -15.99
N ARG A 21 -13.22 -17.18 -16.23
CA ARG A 21 -12.61 -18.14 -15.30
C ARG A 21 -11.45 -17.53 -14.51
N ARG A 22 -10.36 -17.19 -15.19
CA ARG A 22 -9.15 -16.61 -14.58
C ARG A 22 -8.76 -15.37 -15.34
N ALA A 23 -8.23 -14.39 -14.62
CA ALA A 23 -7.63 -13.21 -15.19
C ALA A 23 -6.24 -13.02 -14.59
N TRP A 24 -5.28 -12.59 -15.41
CA TRP A 24 -3.93 -12.23 -15.01
C TRP A 24 -3.66 -10.81 -15.48
N LEU A 25 -3.23 -9.96 -14.57
CA LEU A 25 -2.71 -8.64 -14.89
C LEU A 25 -1.19 -8.72 -14.94
N ILE A 26 -0.61 -8.40 -16.08
CA ILE A 26 0.83 -8.31 -16.27
C ILE A 26 1.22 -6.85 -16.14
N THR A 27 2.10 -6.56 -15.19
CA THR A 27 2.61 -5.21 -14.94
C THR A 27 4.11 -5.14 -15.20
N ARG A 28 4.61 -3.91 -15.40
CA ARG A 28 6.06 -3.67 -15.41
C ARG A 28 6.65 -4.06 -14.05
N TYR A 29 7.79 -4.74 -14.07
CA TYR A 29 8.50 -5.08 -12.84
C TYR A 29 8.97 -3.80 -12.12
N CYS A 30 8.70 -3.71 -10.82
CA CYS A 30 9.22 -2.66 -9.94
C CYS A 30 10.39 -3.26 -9.13
N PRO A 31 11.64 -2.77 -9.32
CA PRO A 31 12.83 -3.35 -8.67
C PRO A 31 13.02 -2.88 -7.22
N GLY A 32 12.00 -2.32 -6.59
CA GLY A 32 12.06 -1.82 -5.21
C GLY A 32 12.11 -2.95 -4.17
N SER A 33 12.56 -2.59 -2.97
CA SER A 33 12.43 -3.44 -1.78
C SER A 33 11.07 -3.21 -1.12
N ASN A 34 10.40 -4.26 -0.65
CA ASN A 34 9.19 -4.06 0.13
C ASN A 34 9.52 -3.48 1.53
N LEU A 35 8.53 -2.90 2.21
CA LEU A 35 8.79 -2.23 3.47
C LEU A 35 9.25 -3.18 4.58
N LEU A 36 8.90 -4.47 4.51
CA LEU A 36 9.40 -5.45 5.47
C LEU A 36 10.90 -5.72 5.29
N GLU A 37 11.37 -5.78 4.05
CA GLU A 37 12.80 -5.87 3.72
C GLU A 37 13.55 -4.58 4.07
N LEU A 38 12.93 -3.42 3.81
CA LEU A 38 13.55 -2.12 4.04
C LEU A 38 13.78 -1.84 5.53
N PHE A 39 12.78 -2.11 6.37
CA PHE A 39 12.81 -1.77 7.79
C PHE A 39 13.18 -2.94 8.71
N GLY A 40 13.26 -4.17 8.18
CA GLY A 40 13.43 -5.38 8.97
C GLY A 40 12.14 -5.82 9.70
N ALA A 41 12.09 -7.08 10.09
CA ALA A 41 10.92 -7.66 10.78
C ALA A 41 10.80 -7.19 12.25
N ASP A 42 11.89 -6.74 12.85
CA ASP A 42 11.94 -6.23 14.23
C ASP A 42 11.40 -4.79 14.37
N GLY A 43 11.43 -4.01 13.27
CA GLY A 43 10.98 -2.62 13.27
C GLY A 43 11.82 -1.67 14.14
N GLU A 44 13.08 -2.03 14.42
CA GLU A 44 13.98 -1.25 15.28
C GLU A 44 14.41 0.08 14.65
N ARG A 45 14.29 0.20 13.33
CA ARG A 45 14.63 1.42 12.60
C ARG A 45 13.36 2.18 12.19
N PRO A 46 13.13 3.40 12.71
CA PRO A 46 12.09 4.27 12.17
C PRO A 46 12.44 4.74 10.76
N PRO A 47 11.47 5.26 9.99
CA PRO A 47 11.76 5.80 8.66
C PRO A 47 12.76 6.96 8.71
N GLU A 48 13.65 7.00 7.74
CA GLU A 48 14.44 8.21 7.47
C GLU A 48 13.54 9.33 6.94
N GLN A 49 14.05 10.55 6.91
CA GLN A 49 13.25 11.72 6.53
C GLN A 49 12.58 11.56 5.15
N GLU A 50 13.32 11.07 4.17
CA GLU A 50 12.80 10.86 2.81
C GLU A 50 11.75 9.75 2.75
N GLU A 51 12.00 8.64 3.43
CA GLU A 51 11.08 7.51 3.52
C GLU A 51 9.77 7.90 4.22
N GLY A 52 9.88 8.63 5.33
CA GLY A 52 8.72 9.15 6.06
C GLY A 52 7.91 10.13 5.23
N ALA A 53 8.57 11.07 4.56
CA ALA A 53 7.90 12.02 3.67
C ALA A 53 7.14 11.31 2.53
N ALA A 54 7.75 10.27 1.93
CA ALA A 54 7.10 9.49 0.87
C ALA A 54 5.89 8.70 1.36
N LEU A 55 5.95 8.11 2.57
CA LEU A 55 4.82 7.44 3.21
C LEU A 55 3.64 8.41 3.46
N LEU A 56 3.94 9.60 3.99
CA LEU A 56 2.93 10.63 4.23
C LEU A 56 2.33 11.17 2.92
N GLN A 57 3.15 11.35 1.90
CA GLN A 57 2.68 11.77 0.58
C GLN A 57 1.74 10.74 -0.05
N MET A 58 2.07 9.46 0.04
CA MET A 58 1.20 8.37 -0.42
C MET A 58 -0.14 8.37 0.33
N LEU A 59 -0.11 8.47 1.67
CA LEU A 59 -1.33 8.56 2.49
C LEU A 59 -2.20 9.74 2.07
N LYS A 60 -1.59 10.92 1.89
CA LYS A 60 -2.30 12.11 1.41
C LYS A 60 -3.00 11.86 0.08
N GLN A 61 -2.34 11.23 -0.87
CA GLN A 61 -2.91 10.90 -2.18
C GLN A 61 -4.08 9.90 -2.07
N LEU A 62 -3.94 8.85 -1.24
CA LEU A 62 -5.02 7.89 -0.98
C LEU A 62 -6.24 8.58 -0.35
N ARG A 63 -6.02 9.47 0.60
CA ARG A 63 -7.08 10.23 1.26
C ARG A 63 -7.80 11.19 0.30
N GLU A 64 -7.06 11.99 -0.44
CA GLU A 64 -7.61 12.95 -1.40
C GLU A 64 -8.44 12.25 -2.49
N ALA A 65 -7.99 11.09 -2.94
CA ALA A 65 -8.72 10.25 -3.88
C ALA A 65 -9.81 9.39 -3.22
N ARG A 66 -9.89 9.34 -1.89
CA ARG A 66 -10.76 8.44 -1.11
C ARG A 66 -10.63 6.98 -1.52
N ILE A 67 -9.39 6.54 -1.69
CA ILE A 67 -9.06 5.16 -2.06
C ILE A 67 -8.48 4.43 -0.86
N SER A 68 -8.98 3.21 -0.58
CA SER A 68 -8.35 2.25 0.33
C SER A 68 -7.72 1.12 -0.47
N HIS A 69 -6.67 0.51 0.07
CA HIS A 69 -5.96 -0.59 -0.58
C HIS A 69 -6.66 -1.93 -0.37
N GLY A 70 -7.24 -2.15 0.82
CA GLY A 70 -7.93 -3.39 1.18
C GLY A 70 -7.00 -4.55 1.61
N ASP A 71 -5.73 -4.54 1.18
CA ASP A 71 -4.67 -5.47 1.62
C ASP A 71 -3.35 -4.72 1.90
N PHE A 72 -3.42 -3.70 2.76
CA PHE A 72 -2.34 -2.75 3.04
C PHE A 72 -1.31 -3.36 4.00
N LYS A 73 -0.51 -4.29 3.50
CA LYS A 73 0.58 -4.95 4.23
C LYS A 73 1.96 -4.53 3.71
N ALA A 74 2.98 -4.64 4.53
CA ALA A 74 4.34 -4.18 4.22
C ALA A 74 4.90 -4.76 2.92
N THR A 75 4.53 -6.01 2.56
CA THR A 75 4.95 -6.66 1.32
C THR A 75 4.28 -6.11 0.07
N ASN A 76 3.19 -5.36 0.19
CA ASN A 76 2.49 -4.71 -0.91
C ASN A 76 2.89 -3.23 -1.12
N LEU A 77 3.85 -2.77 -0.34
CA LEU A 77 4.43 -1.43 -0.39
C LEU A 77 5.91 -1.53 -0.74
N LEU A 78 6.30 -1.02 -1.90
CA LEU A 78 7.68 -1.07 -2.37
C LEU A 78 8.34 0.30 -2.27
N TRP A 79 9.56 0.36 -1.76
CA TRP A 79 10.41 1.54 -1.80
C TRP A 79 11.26 1.51 -3.08
N HIS A 80 11.05 2.48 -3.95
CA HIS A 80 11.82 2.61 -5.18
C HIS A 80 11.85 4.07 -5.66
N ALA A 81 13.04 4.54 -6.05
CA ALA A 81 13.27 5.87 -6.62
C ALA A 81 12.66 7.02 -5.77
N GLY A 82 12.86 6.99 -4.45
CA GLY A 82 12.38 8.01 -3.53
C GLY A 82 10.85 8.04 -3.33
N ARG A 83 10.15 6.97 -3.69
CA ARG A 83 8.69 6.87 -3.59
C ARG A 83 8.26 5.53 -3.02
N VAL A 84 7.09 5.53 -2.39
CA VAL A 84 6.38 4.28 -2.04
C VAL A 84 5.45 3.91 -3.18
N TRP A 85 5.59 2.68 -3.67
CA TRP A 85 4.81 2.11 -4.75
C TRP A 85 3.83 1.09 -4.19
N LEU A 86 2.58 1.15 -4.64
CA LEU A 86 1.54 0.17 -4.29
C LEU A 86 1.49 -0.95 -5.34
N ILE A 87 1.47 -2.20 -4.86
CA ILE A 87 1.26 -3.40 -5.68
C ILE A 87 0.09 -4.21 -5.11
N ASP A 88 -0.39 -5.20 -5.87
CA ASP A 88 -1.52 -6.04 -5.48
C ASP A 88 -2.81 -5.23 -5.23
N LEU A 89 -3.28 -4.59 -6.31
CA LEU A 89 -4.37 -3.61 -6.26
C LEU A 89 -5.78 -4.25 -6.32
N ASP A 90 -5.88 -5.56 -6.29
CA ASP A 90 -7.14 -6.29 -6.52
C ASP A 90 -8.24 -5.94 -5.52
N SER A 91 -7.86 -5.56 -4.30
CA SER A 91 -8.78 -5.20 -3.22
C SER A 91 -9.02 -3.69 -3.09
N MET A 92 -8.43 -2.87 -3.96
CA MET A 92 -8.59 -1.41 -3.90
C MET A 92 -10.03 -0.98 -4.15
N GLN A 93 -10.47 0.01 -3.37
CA GLN A 93 -11.81 0.56 -3.47
C GLN A 93 -11.79 2.09 -3.38
N THR A 94 -12.65 2.72 -4.18
CA THR A 94 -12.97 4.15 -4.05
C THR A 94 -14.21 4.31 -3.17
N HIS A 95 -14.19 5.27 -2.28
CA HIS A 95 -15.28 5.53 -1.33
C HIS A 95 -16.03 6.82 -1.67
N GLU A 96 -17.35 6.79 -1.51
CA GLU A 96 -18.24 7.93 -1.81
C GLU A 96 -18.03 9.12 -0.85
N SER A 97 -17.62 8.83 0.40
CA SER A 97 -17.42 9.84 1.44
C SER A 97 -16.11 9.64 2.20
N GLU A 98 -15.61 10.72 2.82
CA GLU A 98 -14.44 10.65 3.67
C GLU A 98 -14.68 9.76 4.90
N SER A 99 -15.88 9.73 5.44
CA SER A 99 -16.23 8.86 6.57
C SER A 99 -16.04 7.38 6.23
N ARG A 100 -16.55 6.94 5.06
CA ARG A 100 -16.37 5.56 4.58
C ARG A 100 -14.91 5.25 4.28
N TRP A 101 -14.18 6.19 3.69
CA TRP A 101 -12.75 6.03 3.47
C TRP A 101 -12.00 5.88 4.80
N ARG A 102 -12.34 6.69 5.81
CA ARG A 102 -11.70 6.63 7.14
C ARG A 102 -11.91 5.27 7.82
N GLU A 103 -13.11 4.71 7.73
CA GLU A 103 -13.40 3.36 8.25
C GLU A 103 -12.54 2.27 7.57
N ALA A 104 -12.37 2.37 6.25
CA ALA A 104 -11.52 1.47 5.48
C ALA A 104 -10.04 1.68 5.80
N TRP A 105 -9.61 2.94 5.93
CA TRP A 105 -8.24 3.29 6.30
C TRP A 105 -7.82 2.75 7.67
N ILE A 106 -8.71 2.81 8.66
CA ILE A 106 -8.44 2.22 9.98
C ILE A 106 -8.07 0.73 9.86
N LYS A 107 -8.76 -0.02 8.99
CA LYS A 107 -8.47 -1.43 8.74
C LYS A 107 -7.14 -1.62 8.00
N ASP A 108 -6.88 -0.82 6.98
CA ASP A 108 -5.63 -0.83 6.22
C ASP A 108 -4.43 -0.50 7.13
N ARG A 109 -4.53 0.56 7.92
CA ARG A 109 -3.51 0.95 8.90
C ARG A 109 -3.25 -0.16 9.94
N ALA A 110 -4.29 -0.75 10.50
CA ALA A 110 -4.16 -1.85 11.44
C ALA A 110 -3.48 -3.08 10.82
N ARG A 111 -3.71 -3.33 9.53
CA ARG A 111 -3.05 -4.41 8.78
C ARG A 111 -1.56 -4.12 8.58
N LEU A 112 -1.20 -2.89 8.25
CA LEU A 112 0.19 -2.47 8.12
C LEU A 112 0.94 -2.61 9.45
N LEU A 113 0.37 -2.12 10.55
CA LEU A 113 0.99 -2.17 11.88
C LEU A 113 1.29 -3.59 12.37
N ARG A 114 0.48 -4.58 11.96
CA ARG A 114 0.70 -5.99 12.33
C ARG A 114 1.98 -6.63 11.76
N ASN A 115 2.66 -5.96 10.82
CA ASN A 115 3.91 -6.49 10.27
C ASN A 115 5.11 -6.33 11.21
N TRP A 116 4.97 -5.52 12.29
CA TRP A 116 6.04 -5.26 13.23
C TRP A 116 5.59 -5.43 14.69
N PRO A 117 6.53 -5.69 15.60
CA PRO A 117 6.21 -5.82 17.03
C PRO A 117 5.55 -4.52 17.55
N PRO A 118 4.46 -4.63 18.34
CA PRO A 118 3.88 -3.47 19.00
C PRO A 118 4.91 -2.73 19.85
N GLY A 119 4.95 -1.41 19.76
CA GLY A 119 5.90 -0.58 20.50
C GLY A 119 7.32 -0.53 19.92
N SER A 120 7.59 -1.22 18.81
CA SER A 120 8.85 -1.00 18.07
C SER A 120 8.96 0.44 17.58
N PRO A 121 10.19 0.99 17.40
CA PRO A 121 10.36 2.36 16.90
C PRO A 121 9.61 2.67 15.62
N LEU A 122 9.58 1.73 14.68
CA LEU A 122 8.82 1.87 13.43
C LEU A 122 7.31 1.86 13.68
N ALA A 123 6.79 0.92 14.49
CA ALA A 123 5.37 0.84 14.79
C ALA A 123 4.89 2.13 15.50
N ALA A 124 5.65 2.64 16.46
CA ALA A 124 5.36 3.89 17.15
C ALA A 124 5.30 5.08 16.16
N TRP A 125 6.27 5.17 15.24
CA TRP A 125 6.28 6.21 14.21
C TRP A 125 5.04 6.11 13.30
N LEU A 126 4.69 4.91 12.83
CA LEU A 126 3.52 4.69 11.99
C LEU A 126 2.20 4.99 12.75
N GLU A 127 2.12 4.65 14.02
CA GLU A 127 0.96 4.96 14.86
C GLU A 127 0.75 6.47 15.01
N GLU A 128 1.81 7.22 15.19
CA GLU A 128 1.77 8.68 15.34
C GLU A 128 1.44 9.38 14.02
N HIS A 129 2.12 9.03 12.93
CA HIS A 129 2.10 9.80 11.69
C HIS A 129 1.03 9.34 10.69
N LEU A 130 0.57 8.09 10.75
CA LEU A 130 -0.50 7.58 9.88
C LEU A 130 -1.88 7.58 10.57
N ALA A 131 -2.03 8.26 11.69
CA ALA A 131 -3.33 8.52 12.29
C ALA A 131 -4.15 9.49 11.44
N VAL A 132 -5.48 9.30 11.38
CA VAL A 132 -6.41 10.15 10.61
C VAL A 132 -7.59 10.57 11.48
#